data_b9fb11a33e34bec31445b7b467e42594
#
_entry.id   b9fb11a33e34bec31445b7b467e42594
#
_cell.length_a   1.000
_cell.length_b   1.000
_cell.length_c   1.000
_cell.angle_alpha   90.00
_cell.angle_beta   90.00
_cell.angle_gamma   90.00
#
_symmetry.space_group_name_H-M   'P 1'
#
loop_
_entity.id
_entity.type
_entity.pdbx_description
1 polymer ?
#
loop_
_entity_poly.entity_id
_entity_poly.type
_entity_poly.pdbx_seq_one_letter_code
_entity_poly.pdbx_strand_id
1 'polypeptide(L)'
;HLGHGRPAITFDTVNRYLTHLGYNVRYVRNITDVGHLQGDADEGEDKIAKKAKLEQLEPMEVAQQYTDSYHRDMALLNTWKPSIEPRATGHIPEQIALVEAILKEGFAYEVSGSVYFDVMKYNETNNYGKLSGRDLENLLSGSRTLDGQDA
;
A
#
# COMPACT_ATOMS: atom_id res chain seq x y z
N HIS A 1 -14.48 -8.19 -5.89
CA HIS A 1 -15.15 -9.28 -5.16
C HIS A 1 -15.33 -8.92 -3.68
N LEU A 2 -16.06 -9.76 -2.93
CA LEU A 2 -16.39 -9.53 -1.51
C LEU A 2 -15.19 -9.20 -0.62
N GLY A 3 -14.00 -9.74 -0.92
CA GLY A 3 -12.77 -9.43 -0.20
C GLY A 3 -12.42 -7.93 -0.21
N HIS A 4 -12.73 -7.21 -1.28
CA HIS A 4 -12.54 -5.75 -1.35
C HIS A 4 -13.70 -4.97 -0.72
N GLY A 5 -14.92 -5.50 -0.79
CA GLY A 5 -16.08 -4.87 -0.16
C GLY A 5 -16.03 -4.89 1.37
N ARG A 6 -15.53 -5.98 1.97
CA ARG A 6 -15.47 -6.14 3.41
C ARG A 6 -14.72 -5.02 4.15
N PRO A 7 -13.46 -4.69 3.82
CA PRO A 7 -12.78 -3.56 4.44
C PRO A 7 -13.51 -2.23 4.24
N ALA A 8 -14.03 -2.00 3.02
CA ALA A 8 -14.75 -0.77 2.71
C ALA A 8 -15.98 -0.59 3.61
N ILE A 9 -16.80 -1.61 3.79
CA ILE A 9 -17.98 -1.59 4.68
C ILE A 9 -17.55 -1.41 6.13
N THR A 10 -16.52 -2.13 6.57
CA THR A 10 -16.04 -2.05 7.96
C THR A 10 -15.62 -0.62 8.32
N PHE A 11 -14.76 -0.02 7.50
CA PHE A 11 -14.29 1.34 7.76
C PHE A 11 -15.35 2.41 7.48
N ASP A 12 -16.29 2.18 6.58
CA ASP A 12 -17.45 3.04 6.41
C ASP A 12 -18.32 3.06 7.66
N THR A 13 -18.56 1.90 8.29
CA THR A 13 -19.30 1.80 9.55
C THR A 13 -18.60 2.59 10.66
N VAL A 14 -17.27 2.47 10.79
CA VAL A 14 -16.50 3.25 11.76
C VAL A 14 -16.57 4.75 11.48
N ASN A 15 -16.42 5.14 10.21
CA ASN A 15 -16.52 6.53 9.78
C ASN A 15 -17.87 7.14 10.12
N ARG A 16 -18.98 6.45 9.80
CA ARG A 16 -20.35 6.89 10.12
C ARG A 16 -20.56 6.99 11.63
N TYR A 17 -20.08 6.01 12.40
CA TYR A 17 -20.24 6.02 13.84
C TYR A 17 -19.49 7.17 14.49
N LEU A 18 -18.25 7.40 14.15
CA LEU A 18 -17.48 8.53 14.66
C LEU A 18 -18.10 9.88 14.26
N THR A 19 -18.58 9.99 13.03
CA THR A 19 -19.31 11.20 12.57
C THR A 19 -20.60 11.41 13.36
N HIS A 20 -21.36 10.34 13.65
CA HIS A 20 -22.55 10.40 14.49
C HIS A 20 -22.23 10.89 15.93
N LEU A 21 -21.08 10.51 16.45
CA LEU A 21 -20.60 10.99 17.76
C LEU A 21 -20.09 12.44 17.75
N GLY A 22 -20.13 13.12 16.60
CA GLY A 22 -19.73 14.52 16.45
C GLY A 22 -18.25 14.74 16.14
N TYR A 23 -17.48 13.68 15.84
CA TYR A 23 -16.09 13.83 15.42
C TYR A 23 -16.01 14.34 13.98
N ASN A 24 -15.03 15.19 13.70
CA ASN A 24 -14.65 15.56 12.35
C ASN A 24 -13.72 14.49 11.77
N VAL A 25 -14.27 13.57 10.97
CA VAL A 25 -13.54 12.42 10.46
C VAL A 25 -12.96 12.70 9.09
N ARG A 26 -11.65 12.52 8.95
CA ARG A 26 -10.97 12.50 7.65
C ARG A 26 -10.68 11.06 7.27
N TYR A 27 -11.51 10.49 6.41
CA TYR A 27 -11.34 9.12 5.92
C TYR A 27 -10.51 9.12 4.63
N VAL A 28 -9.39 8.42 4.68
CA VAL A 28 -8.45 8.30 3.55
C VAL A 28 -8.40 6.84 3.10
N ARG A 29 -8.53 6.61 1.80
CA ARG A 29 -8.40 5.29 1.18
C ARG A 29 -7.59 5.44 -0.11
N ASN A 30 -6.53 4.67 -0.25
CA ASN A 30 -5.70 4.75 -1.45
C ASN A 30 -6.30 3.96 -2.62
N ILE A 31 -5.93 4.37 -3.83
CA ILE A 31 -6.06 3.60 -5.07
C ILE A 31 -4.66 3.15 -5.48
N THR A 32 -4.44 1.83 -5.48
CA THR A 32 -3.18 1.24 -5.95
C THR A 32 -3.27 1.04 -7.45
N ASP A 33 -2.77 2.00 -8.20
CA ASP A 33 -2.85 2.06 -9.67
C ASP A 33 -1.58 1.55 -10.37
N VAL A 34 -0.62 1.02 -9.62
CA VAL A 34 0.68 0.51 -10.11
C VAL A 34 1.23 -0.56 -9.16
N GLY A 35 2.16 -1.38 -9.63
CA GLY A 35 2.90 -2.33 -8.78
C GLY A 35 2.16 -3.65 -8.52
N HIS A 36 1.27 -4.07 -9.41
CA HIS A 36 0.56 -5.35 -9.32
C HIS A 36 1.36 -6.47 -9.98
N LEU A 37 2.53 -6.81 -9.41
CA LEU A 37 3.42 -7.82 -9.97
C LEU A 37 2.79 -9.22 -9.98
N GLN A 38 3.15 -10.02 -10.99
CA GLN A 38 2.77 -11.43 -11.08
C GLN A 38 3.80 -12.29 -10.36
N GLY A 39 3.37 -13.01 -9.35
CA GLY A 39 4.23 -13.91 -8.58
C GLY A 39 4.68 -13.32 -7.23
N ASP A 40 5.46 -14.13 -6.51
CA ASP A 40 5.97 -13.81 -5.17
C ASP A 40 7.35 -13.13 -5.21
N ALA A 41 7.92 -12.92 -6.39
CA ALA A 41 9.21 -12.25 -6.57
C ALA A 41 9.03 -10.77 -6.91
N ASP A 42 10.02 -9.97 -6.58
CA ASP A 42 10.07 -8.54 -6.94
C ASP A 42 10.26 -8.33 -8.45
N GLU A 43 10.49 -9.41 -9.19
CA GLU A 43 10.62 -9.45 -10.65
C GLU A 43 9.38 -10.10 -11.26
N GLY A 44 8.51 -9.31 -11.83
CA GLY A 44 7.33 -9.79 -12.53
C GLY A 44 6.70 -8.72 -13.40
N GLU A 45 6.07 -9.13 -14.51
CA GLU A 45 5.32 -8.18 -15.34
C GLU A 45 4.11 -7.67 -14.55
N ASP A 46 3.92 -6.35 -14.50
CA ASP A 46 2.75 -5.75 -13.86
C ASP A 46 1.46 -6.17 -14.57
N LYS A 47 0.47 -6.62 -13.81
CA LYS A 47 -0.81 -7.12 -14.35
C LYS A 47 -1.57 -6.07 -15.15
N ILE A 48 -1.47 -4.81 -14.73
CA ILE A 48 -2.11 -3.69 -15.42
C ILE A 48 -1.39 -3.45 -16.75
N ALA A 49 -0.05 -3.43 -16.77
CA ALA A 49 0.73 -3.27 -17.98
C ALA A 49 0.50 -4.41 -18.99
N LYS A 50 0.42 -5.65 -18.51
CA LYS A 50 0.11 -6.81 -19.36
C LYS A 50 -1.28 -6.71 -19.99
N LYS A 51 -2.28 -6.35 -19.21
CA LYS A 51 -3.64 -6.17 -19.73
C LYS A 51 -3.71 -5.01 -20.73
N ALA A 52 -3.04 -3.90 -20.46
CA ALA A 52 -2.97 -2.76 -21.37
C ALA A 52 -2.41 -3.14 -22.73
N LYS A 53 -1.31 -3.91 -22.77
CA LYS A 53 -0.75 -4.43 -24.03
C LYS A 53 -1.74 -5.31 -24.80
N LEU A 54 -2.46 -6.20 -24.09
CA LEU A 54 -3.44 -7.10 -24.73
C LEU A 54 -4.63 -6.36 -25.32
N GLU A 55 -5.08 -5.29 -24.66
CA GLU A 55 -6.24 -4.51 -25.06
C GLU A 55 -5.89 -3.27 -25.90
N GLN A 56 -4.58 -3.06 -26.18
CA GLN A 56 -4.05 -1.88 -26.91
C GLN A 56 -4.44 -0.56 -26.23
N LEU A 57 -4.38 -0.54 -24.90
CA LEU A 57 -4.66 0.61 -24.03
C LEU A 57 -3.42 1.07 -23.31
N GLU A 58 -3.44 2.29 -22.79
CA GLU A 58 -2.44 2.74 -21.83
C GLU A 58 -2.70 2.14 -20.43
N PRO A 59 -1.67 1.82 -19.63
CA PRO A 59 -1.85 1.27 -18.29
C PRO A 59 -2.79 2.11 -17.40
N MET A 60 -2.75 3.43 -17.53
CA MET A 60 -3.61 4.33 -16.75
C MET A 60 -5.08 4.27 -17.17
N GLU A 61 -5.39 3.94 -18.43
CA GLU A 61 -6.77 3.71 -18.88
C GLU A 61 -7.35 2.46 -18.21
N VAL A 62 -6.56 1.38 -18.17
CA VAL A 62 -6.93 0.15 -17.47
C VAL A 62 -7.15 0.41 -15.98
N ALA A 63 -6.23 1.13 -15.32
CA ALA A 63 -6.36 1.50 -13.92
C ALA A 63 -7.63 2.35 -13.66
N GLN A 64 -7.96 3.29 -14.58
CA GLN A 64 -9.15 4.10 -14.48
C GLN A 64 -10.44 3.26 -14.62
N GLN A 65 -10.51 2.35 -15.58
CA GLN A 65 -11.66 1.46 -15.77
C GLN A 65 -11.97 0.65 -14.51
N TYR A 66 -10.93 0.08 -13.87
CA TYR A 66 -11.10 -0.66 -12.61
C TYR A 66 -11.48 0.24 -11.44
N THR A 67 -10.94 1.45 -11.38
CA THR A 67 -11.31 2.44 -10.37
C THR A 67 -12.80 2.80 -10.46
N ASP A 68 -13.29 3.06 -11.67
CA ASP A 68 -14.69 3.40 -11.91
C ASP A 68 -15.62 2.22 -11.60
N SER A 69 -15.22 0.99 -11.95
CA SER A 69 -15.94 -0.22 -11.57
C SER A 69 -16.01 -0.38 -10.05
N TYR A 70 -14.89 -0.20 -9.37
CA TYR A 70 -14.82 -0.26 -7.91
C TYR A 70 -15.73 0.78 -7.25
N HIS A 71 -15.74 2.01 -7.74
CA HIS A 71 -16.61 3.06 -7.21
C HIS A 71 -18.10 2.74 -7.39
N ARG A 72 -18.49 2.18 -8.55
CA ARG A 72 -19.87 1.70 -8.76
C ARG A 72 -20.26 0.61 -7.78
N ASP A 73 -19.39 -0.38 -7.58
CA ASP A 73 -19.64 -1.47 -6.64
C ASP A 73 -19.75 -0.97 -5.20
N MET A 74 -18.89 -0.03 -4.79
CA MET A 74 -18.94 0.58 -3.45
C MET A 74 -20.22 1.41 -3.25
N ALA A 75 -20.69 2.09 -4.28
CA ALA A 75 -21.96 2.81 -4.23
C ALA A 75 -23.16 1.85 -4.07
N LEU A 76 -23.15 0.70 -4.76
CA LEU A 76 -24.17 -0.35 -4.59
C LEU A 76 -24.18 -0.93 -3.16
N LEU A 77 -23.02 -1.00 -2.50
CA LEU A 77 -22.88 -1.39 -1.10
C LEU A 77 -23.22 -0.25 -0.13
N ASN A 78 -23.69 0.89 -0.61
CA ASN A 78 -24.06 2.07 0.18
C ASN A 78 -22.92 2.59 1.10
N THR A 79 -21.66 2.44 0.68
CA THR A 79 -20.53 3.02 1.41
C THR A 79 -20.35 4.49 1.06
N TRP A 80 -19.98 5.31 2.04
CA TRP A 80 -19.64 6.71 1.79
C TRP A 80 -18.32 6.83 1.01
N LYS A 81 -18.24 7.88 0.21
CA LYS A 81 -16.97 8.23 -0.43
C LYS A 81 -15.98 8.67 0.64
N PRO A 82 -14.69 8.27 0.54
CA PRO A 82 -13.67 8.80 1.42
C PRO A 82 -13.45 10.30 1.20
N SER A 83 -12.85 10.97 2.17
CA SER A 83 -12.47 12.38 2.06
C SER A 83 -11.45 12.62 0.95
N ILE A 84 -10.57 11.65 0.75
CA ILE A 84 -9.55 11.66 -0.32
C ILE A 84 -9.18 10.22 -0.69
N GLU A 85 -8.94 9.99 -1.98
CA GLU A 85 -8.41 8.74 -2.53
C GLU A 85 -7.08 9.00 -3.26
N PRO A 86 -5.95 9.04 -2.52
CA PRO A 86 -4.64 9.22 -3.15
C PRO A 86 -4.28 8.02 -4.03
N ARG A 87 -3.70 8.30 -5.20
CA ARG A 87 -3.15 7.28 -6.09
C ARG A 87 -1.67 7.08 -5.79
N ALA A 88 -1.20 5.84 -5.89
CA ALA A 88 0.20 5.52 -5.67
C ALA A 88 1.11 6.30 -6.64
N THR A 89 0.77 6.35 -7.93
CA THR A 89 1.53 7.10 -8.95
C THR A 89 1.53 8.61 -8.72
N GLY A 90 0.46 9.15 -8.13
CA GLY A 90 0.32 10.58 -7.84
C GLY A 90 1.14 11.06 -6.63
N HIS A 91 1.78 10.15 -5.88
CA HIS A 91 2.50 10.45 -4.64
C HIS A 91 3.97 10.00 -4.68
N ILE A 92 4.55 9.81 -5.87
CA ILE A 92 5.96 9.42 -6.03
C ILE A 92 6.92 10.43 -5.37
N PRO A 93 6.76 11.77 -5.55
CA PRO A 93 7.65 12.72 -4.88
C PRO A 93 7.61 12.63 -3.35
N GLU A 94 6.43 12.45 -2.76
CA GLU A 94 6.27 12.31 -1.32
C GLU A 94 6.84 10.99 -0.79
N GLN A 95 6.73 9.91 -1.57
CA GLN A 95 7.36 8.63 -1.23
C GLN A 95 8.89 8.76 -1.25
N ILE A 96 9.46 9.39 -2.27
CA ILE A 96 10.90 9.66 -2.35
C ILE A 96 11.36 10.49 -1.15
N ALA A 97 10.67 11.60 -0.86
CA ALA A 97 11.02 12.47 0.26
C ALA A 97 10.97 11.74 1.61
N LEU A 98 10.00 10.82 1.81
CA LEU A 98 9.92 10.00 3.00
C LEU A 98 11.11 9.04 3.10
N VAL A 99 11.45 8.35 2.01
CA VAL A 99 12.60 7.41 1.95
C VAL A 99 13.91 8.16 2.23
N GLU A 100 14.12 9.33 1.62
CA GLU A 100 15.29 10.18 1.88
C GLU A 100 15.39 10.61 3.35
N ALA A 101 14.25 10.95 3.98
CA ALA A 101 14.23 11.28 5.40
C ALA A 101 14.63 10.08 6.28
N ILE A 102 14.14 8.87 5.96
CA ILE A 102 14.49 7.65 6.70
C ILE A 102 15.97 7.31 6.53
N LEU A 103 16.52 7.46 5.32
CA LEU A 103 17.96 7.30 5.05
C LEU A 103 18.80 8.30 5.87
N LYS A 104 18.38 9.56 5.90
CA LYS A 104 19.04 10.62 6.68
C LYS A 104 19.03 10.35 8.18
N GLU A 105 17.94 9.79 8.72
CA GLU A 105 17.85 9.36 10.13
C GLU A 105 18.67 8.09 10.40
N GLY A 106 19.21 7.44 9.37
CA GLY A 106 20.06 6.28 9.47
C GLY A 106 19.33 4.95 9.74
N PHE A 107 18.01 4.90 9.48
CA PHE A 107 17.20 3.70 9.62
C PHE A 107 16.90 3.00 8.29
N ALA A 108 17.60 3.37 7.24
CA ALA A 108 17.59 2.68 5.96
C ALA A 108 19.00 2.64 5.36
N TYR A 109 19.21 1.73 4.44
CA TYR A 109 20.48 1.55 3.71
C TYR A 109 20.22 1.18 2.25
N GLU A 110 21.20 1.42 1.38
CA GLU A 110 21.12 1.12 -0.04
C GLU A 110 22.00 -0.09 -0.37
N VAL A 111 21.43 -1.05 -1.12
CA VAL A 111 22.16 -2.20 -1.69
C VAL A 111 21.71 -2.40 -3.12
N SER A 112 22.67 -2.41 -4.04
CA SER A 112 22.43 -2.68 -5.47
C SER A 112 21.33 -1.81 -6.11
N GLY A 113 21.22 -0.53 -5.68
CA GLY A 113 20.21 0.41 -6.19
C GLY A 113 18.81 0.27 -5.57
N SER A 114 18.67 -0.57 -4.57
CA SER A 114 17.45 -0.71 -3.76
C SER A 114 17.66 -0.16 -2.36
N VAL A 115 16.62 0.43 -1.78
CA VAL A 115 16.67 0.97 -0.42
C VAL A 115 15.89 0.04 0.52
N TYR A 116 16.53 -0.36 1.61
CA TYR A 116 15.98 -1.24 2.62
C TYR A 116 15.86 -0.52 3.96
N PHE A 117 14.75 -0.74 4.66
CA PHE A 117 14.57 -0.26 6.02
C PHE A 117 15.28 -1.20 7.01
N ASP A 118 16.16 -0.64 7.86
CA ASP A 118 16.90 -1.39 8.86
C ASP A 118 16.03 -1.62 10.11
N VAL A 119 15.28 -2.70 10.08
CA VAL A 119 14.35 -3.07 11.15
C VAL A 119 15.11 -3.33 12.47
N MET A 120 16.27 -3.98 12.39
CA MET A 120 17.07 -4.34 13.58
C MET A 120 17.57 -3.07 14.27
N LYS A 121 18.24 -2.20 13.53
CA LYS A 121 18.74 -0.93 14.04
C LYS A 121 17.63 -0.04 14.60
N TYR A 122 16.49 0.04 13.91
CA TYR A 122 15.34 0.79 14.39
C TYR A 122 14.82 0.23 15.72
N ASN A 123 14.80 -1.10 15.88
CA ASN A 123 14.29 -1.76 17.07
C ASN A 123 15.20 -1.60 18.30
N GLU A 124 16.49 -1.27 18.14
CA GLU A 124 17.41 -0.98 19.26
C GLU A 124 16.94 0.19 20.14
N THR A 125 16.36 1.20 19.51
CA THR A 125 15.92 2.44 20.18
C THR A 125 14.40 2.65 20.16
N ASN A 126 13.69 1.88 19.32
CA ASN A 126 12.27 1.98 19.13
C ASN A 126 11.62 0.60 19.21
N ASN A 127 10.33 0.54 19.41
CA ASN A 127 9.59 -0.73 19.39
C ASN A 127 8.94 -0.92 18.02
N TYR A 128 9.60 -1.65 17.11
CA TYR A 128 9.10 -1.86 15.75
C TYR A 128 7.74 -2.58 15.70
N GLY A 129 7.49 -3.53 16.59
CA GLY A 129 6.23 -4.28 16.66
C GLY A 129 5.07 -3.57 17.35
N LYS A 130 5.28 -2.39 17.93
CA LYS A 130 4.32 -1.71 18.80
C LYS A 130 2.93 -1.53 18.21
N LEU A 131 2.82 -1.15 16.93
CA LEU A 131 1.53 -0.91 16.27
C LEU A 131 0.89 -2.21 15.76
N SER A 132 1.69 -3.11 15.19
CA SER A 132 1.20 -4.36 14.60
C SER A 132 0.94 -5.45 15.61
N GLY A 133 1.48 -5.35 16.82
CA GLY A 133 1.47 -6.41 17.82
C GLY A 133 2.31 -7.63 17.44
N ARG A 134 3.19 -7.51 16.43
CA ARG A 134 4.05 -8.61 15.97
C ARG A 134 5.37 -8.62 16.71
N ASP A 135 5.82 -9.82 17.05
CA ASP A 135 7.15 -10.06 17.59
C ASP A 135 8.18 -10.04 16.45
N LEU A 136 9.34 -9.43 16.71
CA LEU A 136 10.44 -9.32 15.75
C LEU A 136 10.99 -10.69 15.35
N GLU A 137 11.08 -11.64 16.26
CA GLU A 137 11.55 -13.02 15.97
C GLU A 137 10.65 -13.70 14.94
N ASN A 138 9.34 -13.52 15.06
CA ASN A 138 8.36 -14.05 14.10
C ASN A 138 8.45 -13.37 12.73
N LEU A 139 8.85 -12.11 12.69
CA LEU A 139 9.06 -11.39 11.43
C LEU A 139 10.31 -11.87 10.70
N LEU A 140 11.39 -12.11 11.43
CA LEU A 140 12.67 -12.60 10.89
C LEU A 140 12.54 -14.04 10.37
N SER A 141 11.82 -14.91 11.09
CA SER A 141 11.60 -16.29 10.66
C SER A 141 10.76 -16.43 9.39
N GLY A 142 9.94 -15.42 9.07
CA GLY A 142 9.14 -15.34 7.86
C GLY A 142 9.76 -14.49 6.75
N SER A 143 10.96 -13.92 6.96
CA SER A 143 11.63 -13.12 5.93
C SER A 143 12.13 -14.01 4.80
N ARG A 144 11.89 -13.57 3.56
CA ARG A 144 12.43 -14.24 2.38
C ARG A 144 13.94 -14.08 2.36
N THR A 145 14.66 -15.13 2.10
CA THR A 145 16.05 -15.05 1.64
C THR A 145 16.01 -14.46 0.24
N LEU A 146 16.47 -13.23 0.08
CA LEU A 146 16.64 -12.64 -1.24
C LEU A 146 17.84 -13.35 -1.88
N ASP A 147 17.61 -14.05 -2.99
CA ASP A 147 18.66 -14.72 -3.76
C ASP A 147 19.73 -13.69 -4.15
N GLY A 148 20.96 -13.87 -3.65
CA GLY A 148 22.12 -13.08 -4.01
C GLY A 148 22.59 -12.04 -3.00
N GLN A 149 22.08 -12.02 -1.77
CA GLN A 149 22.58 -11.14 -0.72
C GLN A 149 23.09 -11.96 0.48
N ASP A 150 24.35 -12.35 0.41
CA ASP A 150 25.17 -12.57 1.60
C ASP A 150 25.57 -11.17 2.13
N ALA A 151 24.89 -10.71 3.16
CA ALA A 151 25.25 -9.50 3.88
C ALA A 151 26.09 -9.85 5.10
#